data_4844af08ff9802ea50cfbae2f31dbc82
#
_entry.id   4844af08ff9802ea50cfbae2f31dbc82
#
_cell.length_a   1.000
_cell.length_b   1.000
_cell.length_c   1.000
_cell.angle_alpha   90.00
_cell.angle_beta   90.00
_cell.angle_gamma   90.00
#
_symmetry.space_group_name_H-M   'P 1'
#
loop_
_entity.id
_entity.type
_entity.pdbx_description
1 polymer ?
#
loop_
_entity_poly.entity_id
_entity_poly.type
_entity_poly.pdbx_seq_one_letter_code
_entity_poly.pdbx_strand_id
1 'polypeptide(L)'
;MVFGQPEHPGDPHWLEVRSCRWEEPAPSGPACREIASKIKPHPFCFPRIRLGWLKRGEMRVYEWHRQVQEIVDEIDRCIKDHNDEALTLRVLARRLGYSEFHTTRKFKEISGMALRDYLRRRKLAFALIEVRDSDKKILDIALDYGFSSHEGFTRAFRALYGVTPSEYRRNPKPVVLRTKINPFDRYFLGLEDIGMMKSEKDVKVYFVNMPAHKFLHIKNYESNGYWDFWEKQSRIPGQDCATICGLLDSIPGKLDDRGRGELDSGSGQIMGYIVDPKGTVGDWGFPHAECYGVRLPVDYSGEVPPQMLLMDVPEAEYVVFEHGPFDYEQETPSVGESVAKAMAEFDFTGTGYALDTTPGRIAYFYFDPAQYLKYVLPVKRV
;
A
#
# COMPACT_ATOMS: atom_id res chain seq x y z
N MET A 1 34.38 -6.74 -44.53
CA MET A 1 34.07 -8.05 -43.98
C MET A 1 33.15 -7.83 -42.80
N VAL A 2 31.91 -8.27 -42.96
CA VAL A 2 30.79 -8.13 -42.01
C VAL A 2 30.88 -9.29 -41.05
N PHE A 3 30.81 -9.03 -39.74
CA PHE A 3 30.49 -10.06 -38.78
C PHE A 3 29.28 -9.63 -37.93
N GLY A 4 28.26 -10.49 -38.02
CA GLY A 4 26.96 -10.31 -37.41
C GLY A 4 26.97 -10.46 -35.89
N GLN A 5 25.99 -9.82 -35.31
CA GLN A 5 25.60 -10.01 -33.90
C GLN A 5 24.73 -11.25 -33.76
N PRO A 6 24.79 -11.96 -32.63
CA PRO A 6 23.80 -12.98 -32.30
C PRO A 6 22.59 -12.35 -31.62
N GLU A 7 21.43 -12.74 -32.07
CA GLU A 7 20.11 -12.43 -31.54
C GLU A 7 19.93 -13.05 -30.14
N HIS A 8 19.44 -12.26 -29.18
CA HIS A 8 18.90 -12.74 -27.91
C HIS A 8 17.37 -12.85 -28.02
N PRO A 9 16.78 -13.95 -27.61
CA PRO A 9 15.32 -14.08 -27.54
C PRO A 9 14.80 -13.67 -26.18
N GLY A 10 13.80 -12.80 -26.17
CA GLY A 10 12.76 -12.76 -25.15
C GLY A 10 12.87 -11.70 -24.07
N ASP A 11 12.78 -10.42 -24.39
CA ASP A 11 12.37 -9.40 -23.45
C ASP A 11 10.84 -9.31 -23.38
N PRO A 12 10.22 -9.31 -22.17
CA PRO A 12 8.81 -9.04 -22.05
C PRO A 12 8.55 -7.53 -22.22
N HIS A 13 7.84 -7.16 -23.26
CA HIS A 13 7.34 -5.81 -23.49
C HIS A 13 6.58 -5.27 -22.28
N TRP A 14 7.25 -4.42 -21.52
CA TRP A 14 6.60 -3.46 -20.66
C TRP A 14 6.13 -2.32 -21.56
N LEU A 15 4.83 -2.01 -21.49
CA LEU A 15 4.20 -0.95 -22.25
C LEU A 15 4.99 0.36 -22.07
N GLU A 16 5.56 0.84 -23.17
CA GLU A 16 6.05 2.20 -23.29
C GLU A 16 4.90 3.17 -23.04
N VAL A 17 4.95 3.87 -21.91
CA VAL A 17 4.16 5.07 -21.71
C VAL A 17 4.78 6.15 -22.59
N ARG A 18 4.22 6.36 -23.77
CA ARG A 18 4.60 7.49 -24.64
C ARG A 18 4.30 8.78 -23.89
N SER A 19 5.31 9.59 -23.67
CA SER A 19 5.19 10.97 -23.21
C SER A 19 4.30 11.76 -24.16
N CYS A 20 3.07 12.05 -23.78
CA CYS A 20 2.24 13.01 -24.49
C CYS A 20 2.77 14.41 -24.18
N ARG A 21 3.26 15.07 -25.23
CA ARG A 21 3.62 16.49 -25.23
C ARG A 21 2.31 17.29 -25.20
N TRP A 22 2.11 18.10 -24.15
CA TRP A 22 0.93 18.92 -23.95
C TRP A 22 1.02 20.17 -24.82
N GLU A 23 0.08 20.37 -25.73
CA GLU A 23 -0.26 21.67 -26.31
C GLU A 23 -1.57 22.13 -25.66
N GLU A 24 -1.47 23.13 -24.77
CA GLU A 24 -2.63 23.77 -24.14
C GLU A 24 -3.31 24.74 -25.12
N PRO A 25 -4.65 24.76 -25.19
CA PRO A 25 -5.37 25.96 -25.61
C PRO A 25 -5.53 26.90 -24.42
N ALA A 26 -4.99 28.11 -24.49
CA ALA A 26 -4.99 29.10 -23.44
C ALA A 26 -6.42 29.53 -23.02
N PRO A 27 -6.72 29.61 -21.72
CA PRO A 27 -7.96 30.21 -21.24
C PRO A 27 -7.93 31.73 -21.39
N SER A 28 -8.95 32.26 -22.03
CA SER A 28 -9.11 33.70 -22.28
C SER A 28 -9.78 34.38 -21.07
N GLY A 29 -9.01 35.12 -20.29
CA GLY A 29 -9.51 36.06 -19.27
C GLY A 29 -8.50 36.37 -18.17
N PRO A 30 -8.28 37.65 -17.80
CA PRO A 30 -7.23 38.05 -16.85
C PRO A 30 -7.50 37.69 -15.39
N ALA A 31 -8.74 37.40 -14.99
CA ALA A 31 -9.09 37.06 -13.60
C ALA A 31 -8.81 35.58 -13.22
N CYS A 32 -8.72 34.65 -14.19
CA CYS A 32 -8.44 33.25 -13.90
C CYS A 32 -6.94 32.94 -13.76
N ARG A 33 -6.06 33.81 -14.23
CA ARG A 33 -4.61 33.57 -14.15
C ARG A 33 -4.02 33.76 -12.76
N GLU A 34 -4.63 34.58 -11.91
CA GLU A 34 -4.11 34.91 -10.59
C GLU A 34 -4.48 33.89 -9.52
N ILE A 35 -5.58 33.17 -9.71
CA ILE A 35 -6.01 32.11 -8.80
C ILE A 35 -5.30 30.79 -9.08
N ALA A 36 -5.04 30.48 -10.35
CA ALA A 36 -4.35 29.25 -10.77
C ALA A 36 -2.86 29.21 -10.39
N SER A 37 -2.21 30.37 -10.19
CA SER A 37 -0.78 30.45 -9.84
C SER A 37 -0.49 30.28 -8.35
N LYS A 38 -1.49 30.22 -7.48
CA LYS A 38 -1.34 30.13 -6.01
C LYS A 38 -1.72 28.78 -5.41
N ILE A 39 -2.31 27.88 -6.19
CA ILE A 39 -2.64 26.53 -5.73
C ILE A 39 -1.54 25.59 -6.20
N LYS A 40 -0.57 25.32 -5.33
CA LYS A 40 0.41 24.24 -5.56
C LYS A 40 -0.31 22.91 -5.39
N PRO A 41 -0.11 21.92 -6.29
CA PRO A 41 -0.70 20.60 -6.12
C PRO A 41 -0.12 19.95 -4.85
N HIS A 42 -1.02 19.44 -3.99
CA HIS A 42 -0.67 18.69 -2.79
C HIS A 42 -0.01 17.35 -3.20
N PRO A 43 0.95 16.76 -2.42
CA PRO A 43 1.64 15.52 -2.75
C PRO A 43 0.73 14.31 -2.93
N PHE A 44 -0.52 14.42 -2.50
CA PHE A 44 -1.61 13.49 -2.77
C PHE A 44 -2.68 14.06 -3.72
N CYS A 45 -2.35 15.11 -4.48
CA CYS A 45 -3.18 15.48 -5.61
C CYS A 45 -3.12 14.31 -6.61
N PHE A 46 -4.14 13.46 -6.55
CA PHE A 46 -4.44 12.57 -7.64
C PHE A 46 -4.52 13.43 -8.92
N PRO A 47 -3.90 13.04 -10.03
CA PRO A 47 -3.95 13.82 -11.25
C PRO A 47 -5.42 14.18 -11.53
N ARG A 48 -5.69 15.46 -11.79
CA ARG A 48 -7.02 15.96 -12.14
C ARG A 48 -7.53 15.23 -13.38
N ILE A 49 -8.56 14.47 -13.18
CA ILE A 49 -9.20 13.63 -14.16
C ILE A 49 -10.41 14.37 -14.73
N ARG A 50 -10.48 14.69 -16.02
CA ARG A 50 -11.65 15.28 -16.72
C ARG A 50 -12.62 14.20 -17.14
N LEU A 51 -13.84 14.19 -16.57
CA LEU A 51 -14.97 13.38 -17.05
C LEU A 51 -15.39 13.83 -18.46
N GLY A 52 -14.78 13.19 -19.43
CA GLY A 52 -15.35 13.11 -20.75
C GLY A 52 -15.74 11.66 -20.99
N TRP A 53 -17.03 11.33 -20.93
CA TRP A 53 -17.67 10.12 -21.48
C TRP A 53 -16.76 8.86 -21.47
N LEU A 54 -16.80 8.09 -20.41
CA LEU A 54 -16.22 6.75 -20.36
C LEU A 54 -16.68 5.97 -21.60
N LYS A 55 -15.77 5.71 -22.51
CA LYS A 55 -16.09 4.87 -23.66
C LYS A 55 -16.50 3.50 -23.14
N ARG A 56 -17.45 2.84 -23.82
CA ARG A 56 -17.99 1.52 -23.45
C ARG A 56 -16.90 0.46 -23.12
N GLY A 57 -15.64 0.68 -23.57
CA GLY A 57 -14.48 -0.13 -23.25
C GLY A 57 -13.91 0.11 -21.85
N GLU A 58 -13.91 1.34 -21.35
CA GLU A 58 -13.34 1.74 -20.05
C GLU A 58 -14.23 1.25 -18.88
N MET A 59 -15.56 1.32 -19.01
CA MET A 59 -16.48 0.70 -18.05
C MET A 59 -16.26 -0.82 -17.92
N ARG A 60 -15.88 -1.51 -19.00
CA ARG A 60 -15.56 -2.95 -18.94
C ARG A 60 -14.26 -3.24 -18.22
N VAL A 61 -13.29 -2.34 -18.29
CA VAL A 61 -12.00 -2.48 -17.57
C VAL A 61 -12.24 -2.33 -16.07
N TYR A 62 -12.96 -1.30 -15.67
CA TYR A 62 -13.36 -1.07 -14.26
C TYR A 62 -14.12 -2.28 -13.69
N GLU A 63 -15.12 -2.77 -14.40
CA GLU A 63 -15.91 -3.93 -13.99
C GLU A 63 -15.03 -5.16 -13.73
N TRP A 64 -13.99 -5.40 -14.54
CA TRP A 64 -13.07 -6.51 -14.33
C TRP A 64 -12.15 -6.33 -13.13
N HIS A 65 -11.71 -5.12 -12.83
CA HIS A 65 -10.94 -4.85 -11.61
C HIS A 65 -11.79 -5.12 -10.36
N ARG A 66 -13.04 -4.66 -10.36
CA ARG A 66 -14.01 -4.94 -9.30
C ARG A 66 -14.24 -6.44 -9.11
N GLN A 67 -14.46 -7.17 -10.18
CA GLN A 67 -14.68 -8.61 -10.13
C GLN A 67 -13.46 -9.39 -9.66
N VAL A 68 -12.26 -8.97 -10.03
CA VAL A 68 -11.02 -9.58 -9.51
C VAL A 68 -10.85 -9.25 -8.02
N GLN A 69 -11.24 -8.05 -7.57
CA GLN A 69 -11.26 -7.71 -6.15
C GLN A 69 -12.22 -8.61 -5.37
N GLU A 70 -13.44 -8.83 -5.87
CA GLU A 70 -14.41 -9.75 -5.28
C GLU A 70 -13.86 -11.18 -5.15
N ILE A 71 -13.11 -11.67 -6.16
CA ILE A 71 -12.43 -12.97 -6.06
C ILE A 71 -11.39 -12.97 -4.95
N VAL A 72 -10.56 -11.94 -4.87
CA VAL A 72 -9.49 -11.82 -3.88
C VAL A 72 -10.06 -11.81 -2.47
N ASP A 73 -11.14 -11.04 -2.25
CA ASP A 73 -11.82 -10.95 -0.96
C ASP A 73 -12.46 -12.29 -0.57
N GLU A 74 -13.10 -12.96 -1.52
CA GLU A 74 -13.68 -14.28 -1.30
C GLU A 74 -12.63 -15.34 -0.98
N ILE A 75 -11.49 -15.30 -1.65
CA ILE A 75 -10.36 -16.22 -1.37
C ILE A 75 -9.93 -16.08 0.08
N ASP A 76 -9.69 -14.87 0.54
CA ASP A 76 -9.25 -14.62 1.91
C ASP A 76 -10.29 -15.06 2.93
N ARG A 77 -11.57 -14.74 2.67
CA ARG A 77 -12.67 -15.19 3.52
C ARG A 77 -12.73 -16.72 3.63
N CYS A 78 -12.68 -17.42 2.50
CA CYS A 78 -12.73 -18.87 2.47
C CYS A 78 -11.50 -19.52 3.13
N ILE A 79 -10.31 -18.91 3.01
CA ILE A 79 -9.11 -19.41 3.70
C ILE A 79 -9.27 -19.24 5.23
N LYS A 80 -9.74 -18.08 5.71
CA LYS A 80 -10.01 -17.84 7.14
C LYS A 80 -11.04 -18.82 7.71
N ASP A 81 -12.05 -19.13 6.91
CA ASP A 81 -13.15 -20.06 7.31
C ASP A 81 -12.79 -21.55 7.08
N HIS A 82 -11.58 -21.86 6.64
CA HIS A 82 -11.12 -23.21 6.23
C HIS A 82 -12.08 -23.91 5.24
N ASN A 83 -12.69 -23.14 4.34
CA ASN A 83 -13.67 -23.62 3.36
C ASN A 83 -13.00 -23.87 1.99
N ASP A 84 -12.25 -24.95 1.88
CA ASP A 84 -11.52 -25.30 0.66
C ASP A 84 -12.43 -25.70 -0.52
N GLU A 85 -13.65 -26.19 -0.25
CA GLU A 85 -14.61 -26.55 -1.29
C GLU A 85 -15.06 -25.31 -2.10
N ALA A 86 -15.16 -24.15 -1.44
CA ALA A 86 -15.48 -22.89 -2.09
C ALA A 86 -14.31 -22.30 -2.91
N LEU A 87 -13.08 -22.74 -2.67
CA LEU A 87 -11.86 -22.25 -3.34
C LEU A 87 -11.54 -22.93 -4.67
N THR A 88 -12.43 -23.74 -5.19
CA THR A 88 -12.23 -24.34 -6.51
C THR A 88 -12.45 -23.31 -7.63
N LEU A 89 -11.63 -23.37 -8.67
CA LEU A 89 -11.75 -22.48 -9.83
C LEU A 89 -13.19 -22.48 -10.40
N ARG A 90 -13.83 -23.64 -10.40
CA ARG A 90 -15.20 -23.80 -10.87
C ARG A 90 -16.21 -22.97 -10.05
N VAL A 91 -16.05 -22.96 -8.72
CA VAL A 91 -16.93 -22.18 -7.83
C VAL A 91 -16.69 -20.68 -8.01
N LEU A 92 -15.43 -20.25 -8.01
CA LEU A 92 -15.07 -18.84 -8.21
C LEU A 92 -15.53 -18.31 -9.58
N ALA A 93 -15.33 -19.08 -10.66
CA ALA A 93 -15.78 -18.70 -11.99
C ALA A 93 -17.31 -18.61 -12.09
N ARG A 94 -18.04 -19.55 -11.45
CA ARG A 94 -19.50 -19.53 -11.42
C ARG A 94 -20.06 -18.30 -10.71
N ARG A 95 -19.44 -17.85 -9.64
CA ARG A 95 -19.85 -16.62 -8.93
C ARG A 95 -19.81 -15.39 -9.81
N LEU A 96 -18.77 -15.29 -10.64
CA LEU A 96 -18.63 -14.19 -11.59
C LEU A 96 -19.50 -14.32 -12.84
N GLY A 97 -20.15 -15.47 -13.02
CA GLY A 97 -20.94 -15.74 -14.24
C GLY A 97 -20.10 -15.99 -15.50
N TYR A 98 -18.82 -16.38 -15.34
CA TYR A 98 -17.90 -16.62 -16.45
C TYR A 98 -17.38 -18.05 -16.49
N SER A 99 -16.77 -18.43 -17.63
CA SER A 99 -16.06 -19.71 -17.74
C SER A 99 -14.76 -19.69 -16.93
N GLU A 100 -14.30 -20.87 -16.48
CA GLU A 100 -13.05 -21.03 -15.77
C GLU A 100 -11.83 -20.46 -16.54
N PHE A 101 -11.83 -20.68 -17.87
CA PHE A 101 -10.78 -20.15 -18.74
C PHE A 101 -10.77 -18.63 -18.77
N HIS A 102 -11.94 -18.00 -18.88
CA HIS A 102 -12.06 -16.54 -18.93
C HIS A 102 -11.65 -15.91 -17.59
N THR A 103 -12.11 -16.49 -16.50
CA THR A 103 -11.77 -16.05 -15.13
C THR A 103 -10.27 -16.11 -14.87
N THR A 104 -9.62 -17.24 -15.19
CA THR A 104 -8.16 -17.37 -14.99
C THR A 104 -7.34 -16.43 -15.85
N ARG A 105 -7.76 -16.23 -17.10
CA ARG A 105 -7.10 -15.29 -18.01
C ARG A 105 -7.21 -13.87 -17.49
N LYS A 106 -8.40 -13.42 -17.10
CA LYS A 106 -8.64 -12.06 -16.59
C LYS A 106 -7.96 -11.82 -15.25
N PHE A 107 -8.01 -12.80 -14.36
CA PHE A 107 -7.27 -12.71 -13.11
C PHE A 107 -5.76 -12.50 -13.36
N LYS A 108 -5.16 -13.29 -14.26
CA LYS A 108 -3.74 -13.14 -14.59
C LYS A 108 -3.43 -11.80 -15.26
N GLU A 109 -4.29 -11.33 -16.16
CA GLU A 109 -4.14 -10.05 -16.86
C GLU A 109 -4.10 -8.87 -15.87
N ILE A 110 -4.98 -8.88 -14.86
CA ILE A 110 -5.12 -7.79 -13.89
C ILE A 110 -4.11 -7.94 -12.73
N SER A 111 -3.96 -9.14 -12.18
CA SER A 111 -3.11 -9.39 -11.00
C SER A 111 -1.63 -9.63 -11.33
N GLY A 112 -1.31 -9.89 -12.60
CA GLY A 112 0.03 -10.31 -13.02
C GLY A 112 0.40 -11.75 -12.64
N MET A 113 -0.49 -12.51 -11.96
CA MET A 113 -0.23 -13.84 -11.42
C MET A 113 -1.32 -14.84 -11.80
N ALA A 114 -0.97 -16.13 -12.00
CA ALA A 114 -1.98 -17.16 -12.19
C ALA A 114 -2.81 -17.35 -10.91
N LEU A 115 -4.14 -17.48 -11.02
CA LEU A 115 -5.05 -17.63 -9.89
C LEU A 115 -4.66 -18.79 -8.97
N ARG A 116 -4.23 -19.93 -9.55
CA ARG A 116 -3.78 -21.10 -8.79
C ARG A 116 -2.54 -20.80 -7.93
N ASP A 117 -1.59 -20.03 -8.47
CA ASP A 117 -0.38 -19.64 -7.74
C ASP A 117 -0.69 -18.63 -6.65
N TYR A 118 -1.62 -17.70 -6.92
CA TYR A 118 -2.11 -16.76 -5.93
C TYR A 118 -2.76 -17.50 -4.74
N LEU A 119 -3.71 -18.38 -5.00
CA LEU A 119 -4.37 -19.22 -3.98
C LEU A 119 -3.34 -19.98 -3.12
N ARG A 120 -2.40 -20.67 -3.75
CA ARG A 120 -1.38 -21.42 -3.02
C ARG A 120 -0.52 -20.54 -2.12
N ARG A 121 -0.09 -19.37 -2.63
CA ARG A 121 0.74 -18.45 -1.85
C ARG A 121 -0.05 -17.78 -0.73
N ARG A 122 -1.33 -17.48 -0.94
CA ARG A 122 -2.20 -16.95 0.14
C ARG A 122 -2.40 -17.98 1.25
N LYS A 123 -2.74 -19.22 0.92
CA LYS A 123 -2.85 -20.31 1.91
C LYS A 123 -1.56 -20.48 2.71
N LEU A 124 -0.40 -20.45 2.06
CA LEU A 124 0.89 -20.55 2.75
C LEU A 124 1.17 -19.33 3.64
N ALA A 125 0.70 -18.13 3.27
CA ALA A 125 0.85 -16.95 4.10
C ALA A 125 0.02 -17.07 5.41
N PHE A 126 -1.25 -17.47 5.31
CA PHE A 126 -2.08 -17.73 6.50
C PHE A 126 -1.50 -18.86 7.36
N ALA A 127 -1.09 -19.97 6.74
CA ALA A 127 -0.47 -21.09 7.44
C ALA A 127 0.83 -20.68 8.16
N LEU A 128 1.62 -19.76 7.59
CA LEU A 128 2.84 -19.26 8.23
C LEU A 128 2.55 -18.51 9.52
N ILE A 129 1.52 -17.65 9.53
CA ILE A 129 1.10 -16.94 10.74
C ILE A 129 0.67 -17.95 11.81
N GLU A 130 -0.12 -18.97 11.44
CA GLU A 130 -0.53 -20.00 12.38
C GLU A 130 0.63 -20.88 12.88
N VAL A 131 1.61 -21.17 12.01
CA VAL A 131 2.87 -21.86 12.42
C VAL A 131 3.63 -21.03 13.44
N ARG A 132 3.68 -19.70 13.28
CA ARG A 132 4.39 -18.79 14.18
C ARG A 132 3.67 -18.65 15.54
N ASP A 133 2.36 -18.44 15.51
CA ASP A 133 1.60 -17.91 16.64
C ASP A 133 0.80 -18.98 17.40
N SER A 134 0.81 -20.25 16.96
CA SER A 134 0.10 -21.33 17.63
C SER A 134 0.99 -22.53 17.97
N ASP A 135 0.55 -23.31 18.98
CA ASP A 135 1.17 -24.59 19.34
C ASP A 135 0.59 -25.78 18.55
N LYS A 136 -0.28 -25.52 17.57
CA LYS A 136 -0.92 -26.54 16.74
C LYS A 136 0.14 -27.39 16.02
N LYS A 137 -0.09 -28.69 15.89
CA LYS A 137 0.85 -29.56 15.16
C LYS A 137 0.97 -29.11 13.70
N ILE A 138 2.18 -29.15 13.17
CA ILE A 138 2.44 -28.75 11.76
C ILE A 138 1.59 -29.56 10.78
N LEU A 139 1.32 -30.84 11.09
CA LEU A 139 0.45 -31.68 10.26
C LEU A 139 -1.00 -31.15 10.27
N ASP A 140 -1.51 -30.75 11.43
CA ASP A 140 -2.88 -30.25 11.56
C ASP A 140 -3.02 -28.93 10.76
N ILE A 141 -2.06 -28.03 10.91
CA ILE A 141 -2.00 -26.79 10.11
C ILE A 141 -1.96 -27.12 8.60
N ALA A 142 -1.13 -28.09 8.19
CA ALA A 142 -1.07 -28.51 6.80
C ALA A 142 -2.44 -28.97 6.25
N LEU A 143 -3.17 -29.77 7.04
CA LEU A 143 -4.51 -30.25 6.68
C LEU A 143 -5.52 -29.11 6.61
N ASP A 144 -5.53 -28.21 7.59
CA ASP A 144 -6.44 -27.06 7.64
C ASP A 144 -6.30 -26.14 6.43
N TYR A 145 -5.09 -26.04 5.87
CA TYR A 145 -4.84 -25.25 4.65
C TYR A 145 -4.87 -26.08 3.36
N GLY A 146 -5.45 -27.29 3.40
CA GLY A 146 -5.74 -28.10 2.24
C GLY A 146 -4.52 -28.81 1.63
N PHE A 147 -3.48 -29.07 2.41
CA PHE A 147 -2.37 -29.92 2.01
C PHE A 147 -2.66 -31.37 2.40
N SER A 148 -2.43 -32.29 1.48
CA SER A 148 -2.71 -33.72 1.69
C SER A 148 -1.69 -34.42 2.59
N SER A 149 -0.55 -33.81 2.88
CA SER A 149 0.48 -34.40 3.76
C SER A 149 1.41 -33.34 4.36
N HIS A 150 2.02 -33.68 5.48
CA HIS A 150 3.07 -32.90 6.15
C HIS A 150 4.27 -32.64 5.22
N GLU A 151 4.69 -33.61 4.44
CA GLU A 151 5.83 -33.50 3.52
C GLU A 151 5.52 -32.55 2.36
N GLY A 152 4.30 -32.64 1.82
CA GLY A 152 3.81 -31.74 0.78
C GLY A 152 3.78 -30.29 1.23
N PHE A 153 3.26 -30.05 2.43
CA PHE A 153 3.26 -28.74 3.07
C PHE A 153 4.68 -28.24 3.33
N THR A 154 5.51 -29.02 4.00
CA THR A 154 6.90 -28.64 4.34
C THR A 154 7.70 -28.29 3.09
N ARG A 155 7.57 -29.06 2.01
CA ARG A 155 8.23 -28.78 0.73
C ARG A 155 7.74 -27.48 0.11
N ALA A 156 6.44 -27.24 0.12
CA ALA A 156 5.84 -26.02 -0.42
C ALA A 156 6.26 -24.78 0.39
N PHE A 157 6.24 -24.89 1.71
CA PHE A 157 6.63 -23.84 2.65
C PHE A 157 8.12 -23.49 2.47
N ARG A 158 9.00 -24.51 2.47
CA ARG A 158 10.44 -24.29 2.27
C ARG A 158 10.76 -23.72 0.89
N ALA A 159 10.07 -24.15 -0.15
CA ALA A 159 10.25 -23.61 -1.50
C ALA A 159 9.89 -22.12 -1.59
N LEU A 160 8.95 -21.65 -0.78
CA LEU A 160 8.50 -20.26 -0.79
C LEU A 160 9.30 -19.37 0.17
N TYR A 161 9.61 -19.85 1.39
CA TYR A 161 10.19 -19.06 2.46
C TYR A 161 11.65 -19.41 2.80
N GLY A 162 12.22 -20.44 2.15
CA GLY A 162 13.61 -20.85 2.35
C GLY A 162 13.88 -21.66 3.61
N VAL A 163 12.89 -21.82 4.50
CA VAL A 163 12.98 -22.54 5.78
C VAL A 163 11.83 -23.52 5.93
N THR A 164 11.98 -24.54 6.76
CA THR A 164 10.86 -25.45 7.09
C THR A 164 9.91 -24.81 8.10
N PRO A 165 8.64 -25.26 8.19
CA PRO A 165 7.70 -24.78 9.21
C PRO A 165 8.24 -24.92 10.63
N SER A 166 8.88 -26.04 10.97
CA SER A 166 9.43 -26.29 12.31
C SER A 166 10.63 -25.41 12.62
N GLU A 167 11.48 -25.12 11.65
CA GLU A 167 12.58 -24.14 11.79
C GLU A 167 12.03 -22.74 11.99
N TYR A 168 11.03 -22.34 11.19
CA TYR A 168 10.39 -21.02 11.29
C TYR A 168 9.71 -20.82 12.65
N ARG A 169 8.96 -21.82 13.15
CA ARG A 169 8.34 -21.77 14.51
C ARG A 169 9.37 -21.55 15.60
N ARG A 170 10.52 -22.20 15.49
CA ARG A 170 11.58 -22.11 16.52
C ARG A 170 12.32 -20.77 16.49
N ASN A 171 12.49 -20.20 15.32
CA ASN A 171 13.19 -18.94 15.10
C ASN A 171 12.52 -18.15 13.98
N PRO A 172 11.40 -17.45 14.26
CA PRO A 172 10.71 -16.61 13.29
C PRO A 172 11.62 -15.50 12.80
N LYS A 173 11.68 -15.31 11.48
CA LYS A 173 12.42 -14.23 10.83
C LYS A 173 11.55 -13.58 9.75
N PRO A 174 11.83 -12.32 9.36
CA PRO A 174 11.11 -11.67 8.27
C PRO A 174 11.21 -12.47 6.97
N VAL A 175 10.08 -12.69 6.33
CA VAL A 175 9.93 -13.38 5.04
C VAL A 175 8.96 -12.64 4.15
N VAL A 176 9.09 -12.75 2.84
CA VAL A 176 8.16 -12.11 1.91
C VAL A 176 6.85 -12.89 1.87
N LEU A 177 5.85 -12.42 2.59
CA LEU A 177 4.49 -12.96 2.53
C LEU A 177 3.80 -12.54 1.23
N ARG A 178 2.93 -13.41 0.70
CA ARG A 178 1.98 -12.98 -0.33
C ARG A 178 0.80 -12.31 0.35
N THR A 179 0.88 -10.98 0.41
CA THR A 179 -0.23 -10.15 0.88
C THR A 179 -1.41 -10.19 -0.08
N LYS A 180 -2.56 -9.76 0.38
CA LYS A 180 -3.73 -9.55 -0.46
C LYS A 180 -3.40 -8.53 -1.54
N ILE A 181 -3.66 -8.88 -2.79
CA ILE A 181 -3.53 -7.92 -3.88
C ILE A 181 -4.74 -6.98 -3.88
N ASN A 182 -4.51 -5.74 -4.27
CA ASN A 182 -5.57 -4.77 -4.50
C ASN A 182 -5.60 -4.38 -6.00
N PRO A 183 -6.46 -5.01 -6.81
CA PRO A 183 -6.56 -4.72 -8.24
C PRO A 183 -6.94 -3.27 -8.55
N PHE A 184 -7.70 -2.62 -7.67
CA PHE A 184 -8.12 -1.24 -7.84
C PHE A 184 -6.96 -0.24 -7.73
N ASP A 185 -5.94 -0.49 -6.89
CA ASP A 185 -4.80 0.43 -6.78
C ASP A 185 -4.15 0.68 -8.14
N ARG A 186 -4.05 -0.36 -8.97
CA ARG A 186 -3.52 -0.23 -10.34
C ARG A 186 -4.48 0.47 -11.28
N TYR A 187 -5.78 0.31 -11.06
CA TYR A 187 -6.81 0.95 -11.87
C TYR A 187 -6.84 2.45 -11.61
N PHE A 188 -6.86 2.88 -10.35
CA PHE A 188 -6.85 4.30 -9.98
C PHE A 188 -5.57 5.05 -10.40
N LEU A 189 -4.47 4.35 -10.63
CA LEU A 189 -3.27 4.92 -11.25
C LEU A 189 -3.46 5.40 -12.69
N GLY A 190 -4.49 4.91 -13.37
CA GLY A 190 -4.75 5.22 -14.79
C GLY A 190 -6.07 5.97 -15.03
N LEU A 191 -6.85 6.22 -13.98
CA LEU A 191 -8.12 6.94 -14.11
C LEU A 191 -7.95 8.40 -13.73
N GLU A 192 -8.13 9.18 -14.72
CA GLU A 192 -8.35 10.61 -14.60
C GLU A 192 -9.87 10.87 -14.64
N ASP A 193 -10.56 11.23 -13.52
CA ASP A 193 -11.98 11.67 -13.35
C ASP A 193 -13.09 10.60 -13.27
N ILE A 194 -13.30 10.08 -12.09
CA ILE A 194 -14.64 9.66 -11.67
C ILE A 194 -15.29 10.86 -10.98
N GLY A 195 -16.55 11.15 -11.32
CA GLY A 195 -17.28 12.28 -10.75
C GLY A 195 -17.26 12.27 -9.23
N MET A 196 -16.65 13.30 -8.66
CA MET A 196 -16.40 13.38 -7.23
C MET A 196 -17.70 13.71 -6.49
N MET A 197 -18.14 12.81 -5.61
CA MET A 197 -19.05 13.17 -4.53
C MET A 197 -18.23 13.93 -3.46
N LYS A 198 -18.70 15.10 -3.05
CA LYS A 198 -18.12 15.81 -1.90
C LYS A 198 -18.40 15.00 -0.65
N SER A 199 -17.37 14.74 0.15
CA SER A 199 -17.58 14.24 1.50
C SER A 199 -18.25 15.34 2.34
N GLU A 200 -19.34 14.99 3.03
CA GLU A 200 -20.09 15.90 3.91
C GLU A 200 -19.46 16.04 5.30
N LYS A 201 -18.38 15.32 5.59
CA LYS A 201 -17.77 15.29 6.92
C LYS A 201 -16.68 16.33 7.05
N ASP A 202 -16.64 16.97 8.22
CA ASP A 202 -15.58 17.93 8.57
C ASP A 202 -14.27 17.23 8.94
N VAL A 203 -13.16 17.89 8.63
CA VAL A 203 -11.83 17.44 9.08
C VAL A 203 -11.71 17.73 10.58
N LYS A 204 -11.41 16.71 11.36
CA LYS A 204 -11.11 16.84 12.78
C LYS A 204 -9.66 17.23 12.98
N VAL A 205 -9.41 18.23 13.82
CA VAL A 205 -8.06 18.66 14.19
C VAL A 205 -7.90 18.55 15.70
N TYR A 206 -6.86 17.80 16.13
CA TYR A 206 -6.59 17.60 17.56
C TYR A 206 -5.11 17.30 17.83
N PHE A 207 -4.69 17.47 19.08
CA PHE A 207 -3.32 17.19 19.50
C PHE A 207 -3.24 15.87 20.25
N VAL A 208 -2.15 15.11 20.02
CA VAL A 208 -1.87 13.86 20.70
C VAL A 208 -0.41 13.78 21.14
N ASN A 209 -0.15 13.07 22.23
CA ASN A 209 1.19 12.64 22.58
C ASN A 209 1.42 11.24 22.01
N MET A 210 2.46 11.06 21.21
CA MET A 210 2.84 9.76 20.66
C MET A 210 4.03 9.22 21.44
N PRO A 211 3.89 8.07 22.12
CA PRO A 211 4.99 7.46 22.85
C PRO A 211 6.20 7.15 21.98
N ALA A 212 7.37 7.06 22.62
CA ALA A 212 8.57 6.59 21.97
C ALA A 212 8.35 5.22 21.32
N HIS A 213 8.91 5.01 20.13
CA HIS A 213 8.75 3.78 19.37
C HIS A 213 9.93 3.59 18.41
N LYS A 214 10.00 2.44 17.74
CA LYS A 214 10.92 2.23 16.62
C LYS A 214 10.15 2.35 15.31
N PHE A 215 10.82 2.84 14.26
CA PHE A 215 10.26 2.89 12.92
C PHE A 215 11.14 2.06 11.97
N LEU A 216 10.61 0.93 11.53
CA LEU A 216 11.25 0.06 10.54
C LEU A 216 10.75 0.46 9.16
N HIS A 217 11.65 0.89 8.27
CA HIS A 217 11.26 1.53 7.03
C HIS A 217 12.30 1.38 5.91
N ILE A 218 11.84 1.61 4.69
CA ILE A 218 12.66 2.02 3.55
C ILE A 218 12.48 3.51 3.32
N LYS A 219 13.45 4.19 2.69
CA LYS A 219 13.36 5.64 2.43
C LYS A 219 13.83 6.04 1.04
N ASN A 220 13.28 7.16 0.56
CA ASN A 220 13.67 7.80 -0.69
C ASN A 220 13.78 9.32 -0.49
N TYR A 221 14.82 9.93 -1.04
CA TYR A 221 15.07 11.38 -0.95
C TYR A 221 14.54 12.16 -2.16
N GLU A 222 14.22 11.45 -3.24
CA GLU A 222 13.88 12.06 -4.52
C GLU A 222 12.39 11.93 -4.88
N SER A 223 11.65 11.12 -4.10
CA SER A 223 10.22 10.89 -4.36
C SER A 223 9.36 12.06 -3.90
N ASN A 224 8.21 12.19 -4.54
CA ASN A 224 7.18 13.16 -4.22
C ASN A 224 5.80 12.49 -4.26
N GLY A 225 5.40 11.90 -3.13
CA GLY A 225 4.14 11.21 -2.95
C GLY A 225 4.23 9.70 -3.17
N TYR A 226 3.17 9.02 -2.71
CA TYR A 226 3.08 7.56 -2.61
C TYR A 226 3.42 6.81 -3.90
N TRP A 227 2.89 7.27 -5.03
CA TRP A 227 3.06 6.59 -6.31
C TRP A 227 4.45 6.79 -6.90
N ASP A 228 4.97 8.01 -6.85
CA ASP A 228 6.34 8.32 -7.27
C ASP A 228 7.36 7.62 -6.38
N PHE A 229 7.06 7.49 -5.07
CA PHE A 229 7.87 6.70 -4.15
C PHE A 229 7.99 5.24 -4.64
N TRP A 230 6.87 4.58 -4.90
CA TRP A 230 6.89 3.18 -5.33
C TRP A 230 7.46 2.98 -6.75
N GLU A 231 7.25 3.94 -7.65
CA GLU A 231 7.87 3.90 -8.96
C GLU A 231 9.40 3.91 -8.84
N LYS A 232 9.95 4.81 -8.03
CA LYS A 232 11.40 4.92 -7.81
C LYS A 232 11.97 3.74 -7.02
N GLN A 233 11.29 3.30 -5.95
CA GLN A 233 11.72 2.16 -5.15
C GLN A 233 11.75 0.87 -5.96
N SER A 234 10.79 0.63 -6.85
CA SER A 234 10.75 -0.57 -7.69
C SER A 234 11.94 -0.71 -8.65
N ARG A 235 12.71 0.36 -8.85
CA ARG A 235 13.95 0.33 -9.64
C ARG A 235 15.15 -0.21 -8.84
N ILE A 236 15.00 -0.32 -7.51
CA ILE A 236 16.02 -0.85 -6.61
C ILE A 236 15.74 -2.34 -6.37
N PRO A 237 16.68 -3.25 -6.68
CA PRO A 237 16.46 -4.69 -6.49
C PRO A 237 16.01 -5.03 -5.05
N GLY A 238 14.90 -5.78 -4.94
CA GLY A 238 14.34 -6.20 -3.66
C GLY A 238 13.61 -5.11 -2.87
N GLN A 239 13.36 -3.94 -3.48
CA GLN A 239 12.61 -2.84 -2.86
C GLN A 239 11.29 -2.52 -3.59
N ASP A 240 10.80 -3.42 -4.42
CA ASP A 240 9.46 -3.30 -5.00
C ASP A 240 8.37 -3.44 -3.93
N CYS A 241 7.20 -2.85 -4.21
CA CYS A 241 6.08 -2.83 -3.27
C CYS A 241 5.70 -4.23 -2.75
N ALA A 242 5.63 -5.24 -3.63
CA ALA A 242 5.22 -6.59 -3.23
C ALA A 242 6.23 -7.24 -2.28
N THR A 243 7.52 -6.99 -2.49
CA THR A 243 8.60 -7.49 -1.63
C THR A 243 8.58 -6.79 -0.27
N ILE A 244 8.57 -5.46 -0.26
CA ILE A 244 8.62 -4.67 0.98
C ILE A 244 7.36 -4.87 1.82
N CYS A 245 6.17 -4.76 1.21
CA CYS A 245 4.91 -5.01 1.93
C CYS A 245 4.86 -6.42 2.50
N GLY A 246 5.31 -7.43 1.74
CA GLY A 246 5.37 -8.81 2.21
C GLY A 246 6.33 -9.01 3.39
N LEU A 247 7.47 -8.32 3.41
CA LEU A 247 8.40 -8.33 4.55
C LEU A 247 7.78 -7.67 5.77
N LEU A 248 7.21 -6.47 5.62
CA LEU A 248 6.57 -5.74 6.72
C LEU A 248 5.39 -6.48 7.31
N ASP A 249 4.58 -7.15 6.48
CA ASP A 249 3.44 -7.96 6.95
C ASP A 249 3.88 -9.18 7.78
N SER A 250 5.09 -9.71 7.55
CA SER A 250 5.62 -10.84 8.32
C SER A 250 6.07 -10.46 9.74
N ILE A 251 6.22 -9.17 10.03
CA ILE A 251 6.73 -8.69 11.33
C ILE A 251 5.58 -8.61 12.33
N PRO A 252 5.67 -9.31 13.46
CA PRO A 252 4.65 -9.27 14.50
C PRO A 252 4.78 -8.02 15.38
N GLY A 253 3.70 -7.68 16.10
CA GLY A 253 3.70 -6.64 17.12
C GLY A 253 3.75 -5.22 16.58
N LYS A 254 3.29 -4.98 15.35
CA LYS A 254 3.14 -3.64 14.79
C LYS A 254 2.16 -2.81 15.63
N LEU A 255 2.55 -1.58 15.97
CA LEU A 255 1.74 -0.69 16.83
C LEU A 255 0.45 -0.20 16.14
N ASP A 256 0.43 -0.17 14.81
CA ASP A 256 -0.72 0.28 14.02
C ASP A 256 -1.54 -0.89 13.45
N ASP A 257 -1.25 -2.12 13.87
CA ASP A 257 -2.08 -3.28 13.54
C ASP A 257 -3.42 -3.16 14.30
N ARG A 258 -4.51 -3.08 13.55
CA ARG A 258 -5.84 -2.74 14.08
C ARG A 258 -6.76 -3.93 14.14
N GLY A 259 -6.22 -5.14 14.29
CA GLY A 259 -7.01 -6.35 14.37
C GLY A 259 -7.65 -6.79 13.06
N ARG A 260 -7.25 -6.20 11.92
CA ARG A 260 -7.64 -6.69 10.58
C ARG A 260 -6.91 -7.97 10.21
N GLY A 261 -5.87 -8.29 10.95
CA GLY A 261 -4.97 -9.40 10.68
C GLY A 261 -3.79 -8.98 9.81
N GLU A 262 -2.63 -9.54 10.11
CA GLU A 262 -1.35 -9.20 9.48
C GLU A 262 -1.31 -9.46 7.96
N LEU A 263 -2.27 -10.21 7.43
CA LEU A 263 -2.35 -10.58 6.02
C LEU A 263 -3.28 -9.70 5.19
N ASP A 264 -3.99 -8.77 5.80
CA ASP A 264 -4.67 -7.72 5.05
C ASP A 264 -3.62 -6.76 4.48
N SER A 265 -3.74 -6.47 3.20
CA SER A 265 -2.79 -5.62 2.47
C SER A 265 -2.53 -4.32 3.23
N GLY A 266 -1.27 -4.10 3.60
CA GLY A 266 -0.82 -2.89 4.27
C GLY A 266 -1.24 -2.72 5.73
N SER A 267 -1.68 -3.79 6.44
CA SER A 267 -2.01 -3.71 7.86
C SER A 267 -0.83 -3.16 8.68
N GLY A 268 -1.07 -2.04 9.38
CA GLY A 268 -0.05 -1.34 10.16
C GLY A 268 1.06 -0.67 9.35
N GLN A 269 1.00 -0.71 8.03
CA GLN A 269 1.99 -0.06 7.16
C GLN A 269 1.59 1.38 6.87
N ILE A 270 2.55 2.29 6.95
CA ILE A 270 2.31 3.73 6.84
C ILE A 270 3.41 4.44 6.04
N MET A 271 3.04 5.55 5.42
CA MET A 271 4.02 6.52 4.93
C MET A 271 4.54 7.35 6.10
N GLY A 272 5.84 7.62 6.09
CA GLY A 272 6.50 8.55 6.99
C GLY A 272 7.29 9.58 6.19
N TYR A 273 7.43 10.77 6.77
CA TYR A 273 8.17 11.88 6.18
C TYR A 273 9.19 12.35 7.23
N ILE A 274 10.42 11.84 7.09
CA ILE A 274 11.50 12.16 8.04
C ILE A 274 12.08 13.51 7.67
N VAL A 275 12.05 14.46 8.60
CA VAL A 275 12.73 15.74 8.43
C VAL A 275 14.25 15.50 8.27
N ASP A 276 14.75 15.77 7.09
CA ASP A 276 16.15 15.55 6.72
C ASP A 276 16.63 16.69 5.80
N PRO A 277 17.70 17.42 6.15
CA PRO A 277 18.24 18.49 5.31
C PRO A 277 18.70 18.05 3.91
N LYS A 278 18.91 16.74 3.70
CA LYS A 278 19.26 16.16 2.40
C LYS A 278 18.06 15.91 1.50
N GLY A 279 16.86 15.98 2.06
CA GLY A 279 15.64 15.71 1.36
C GLY A 279 15.15 16.86 0.49
N THR A 280 14.11 16.62 -0.28
CA THR A 280 13.42 17.65 -1.06
C THR A 280 12.47 18.45 -0.16
N VAL A 281 12.31 19.75 -0.46
CA VAL A 281 11.27 20.56 0.14
C VAL A 281 10.00 20.35 -0.69
N GLY A 282 9.18 19.39 -0.29
CA GLY A 282 7.86 19.17 -0.90
C GLY A 282 6.81 20.15 -0.35
N ASP A 283 5.54 19.79 -0.55
CA ASP A 283 4.39 20.61 -0.10
C ASP A 283 4.28 20.73 1.43
N TRP A 284 5.07 19.99 2.18
CA TRP A 284 5.20 20.07 3.64
C TRP A 284 5.90 21.34 4.14
N GLY A 285 6.57 22.09 3.24
CA GLY A 285 7.32 23.30 3.60
C GLY A 285 8.64 23.09 4.34
N PHE A 286 9.07 21.83 4.50
CA PHE A 286 10.38 21.47 5.08
C PHE A 286 11.05 20.34 4.29
N PRO A 287 12.41 20.28 4.28
CA PRO A 287 13.13 19.22 3.60
C PRO A 287 12.91 17.88 4.32
N HIS A 288 12.55 16.84 3.57
CA HIS A 288 12.26 15.52 4.13
C HIS A 288 12.64 14.39 3.18
N ALA A 289 12.83 13.21 3.75
CA ALA A 289 12.87 11.95 3.03
C ALA A 289 11.51 11.24 3.19
N GLU A 290 10.94 10.77 2.11
CA GLU A 290 9.76 9.92 2.14
C GLU A 290 10.14 8.50 2.56
N CYS A 291 9.33 7.90 3.40
CA CYS A 291 9.55 6.57 3.97
C CYS A 291 8.29 5.74 3.90
N TYR A 292 8.46 4.42 3.80
CA TYR A 292 7.37 3.47 3.95
C TYR A 292 7.77 2.39 4.94
N GLY A 293 6.92 2.12 5.94
CA GLY A 293 7.32 1.20 7.00
C GLY A 293 6.23 0.95 8.04
N VAL A 294 6.66 0.42 9.19
CA VAL A 294 5.80 0.10 10.34
C VAL A 294 6.39 0.66 11.62
N ARG A 295 5.51 1.07 12.54
CA ARG A 295 5.91 1.41 13.91
C ARG A 295 5.94 0.15 14.77
N LEU A 296 6.98 0.03 15.58
CA LEU A 296 7.25 -1.11 16.44
C LEU A 296 7.48 -0.65 17.89
N PRO A 297 7.25 -1.50 18.88
CA PRO A 297 7.59 -1.19 20.27
C PRO A 297 9.06 -0.83 20.46
N VAL A 298 9.37 -0.02 21.48
CA VAL A 298 10.75 0.40 21.81
C VAL A 298 11.69 -0.78 22.10
N ASP A 299 11.17 -1.86 22.64
CA ASP A 299 11.88 -3.08 23.00
C ASP A 299 11.96 -4.10 21.84
N TYR A 300 11.51 -3.73 20.65
CA TYR A 300 11.63 -4.60 19.48
C TYR A 300 13.08 -5.01 19.25
N SER A 301 13.30 -6.32 19.27
CA SER A 301 14.62 -6.97 19.10
C SER A 301 14.65 -7.98 17.94
N GLY A 302 13.61 -7.97 17.10
CA GLY A 302 13.55 -8.87 15.94
C GLY A 302 14.56 -8.52 14.85
N GLU A 303 14.73 -9.43 13.91
CA GLU A 303 15.66 -9.24 12.79
C GLU A 303 15.19 -8.09 11.89
N VAL A 304 16.15 -7.24 11.47
CA VAL A 304 15.92 -6.15 10.52
C VAL A 304 16.27 -6.66 9.11
N PRO A 305 15.33 -6.64 8.15
CA PRO A 305 15.63 -7.00 6.77
C PRO A 305 16.77 -6.15 6.20
N PRO A 306 17.69 -6.73 5.41
CA PRO A 306 18.89 -6.02 4.93
C PRO A 306 18.60 -4.75 4.13
N GLN A 307 17.44 -4.68 3.47
CA GLN A 307 17.02 -3.53 2.67
C GLN A 307 16.32 -2.44 3.48
N MET A 308 16.11 -2.64 4.78
CA MET A 308 15.37 -1.74 5.65
C MET A 308 16.27 -1.07 6.69
N LEU A 309 15.79 0.01 7.24
CA LEU A 309 16.40 0.76 8.32
C LEU A 309 15.49 0.70 9.55
N LEU A 310 16.10 0.56 10.72
CA LEU A 310 15.42 0.66 12.00
C LEU A 310 15.89 1.94 12.71
N MET A 311 14.93 2.81 13.03
CA MET A 311 15.20 4.11 13.66
C MET A 311 14.46 4.18 15.00
N ASP A 312 15.13 4.68 16.04
CA ASP A 312 14.49 5.06 17.30
C ASP A 312 13.81 6.42 17.16
N VAL A 313 12.53 6.47 17.47
CA VAL A 313 11.72 7.69 17.42
C VAL A 313 11.37 8.06 18.87
N PRO A 314 11.84 9.20 19.37
CA PRO A 314 11.52 9.63 20.73
C PRO A 314 10.05 10.04 20.84
N GLU A 315 9.53 9.97 22.07
CA GLU A 315 8.21 10.53 22.38
C GLU A 315 8.09 11.98 21.91
N ALA A 316 6.94 12.34 21.34
CA ALA A 316 6.69 13.68 20.86
C ALA A 316 5.19 14.00 20.81
N GLU A 317 4.88 15.31 20.84
CA GLU A 317 3.53 15.83 20.61
C GLU A 317 3.30 16.03 19.11
N TYR A 318 2.05 15.77 18.68
CA TYR A 318 1.65 15.84 17.28
C TYR A 318 0.31 16.55 17.13
N VAL A 319 0.12 17.29 16.04
CA VAL A 319 -1.19 17.70 15.56
C VAL A 319 -1.69 16.69 14.52
N VAL A 320 -2.95 16.30 14.63
CA VAL A 320 -3.59 15.33 13.75
C VAL A 320 -4.69 16.02 12.96
N PHE A 321 -4.70 15.81 11.65
CA PHE A 321 -5.76 16.19 10.73
C PHE A 321 -6.40 14.90 10.22
N GLU A 322 -7.64 14.62 10.62
CA GLU A 322 -8.33 13.37 10.38
C GLU A 322 -9.67 13.58 9.69
N HIS A 323 -9.93 12.81 8.66
CA HIS A 323 -11.23 12.72 7.99
C HIS A 323 -11.61 11.24 7.79
N GLY A 324 -12.86 10.89 8.02
CA GLY A 324 -13.38 9.55 7.76
C GLY A 324 -14.35 9.04 8.82
N PRO A 325 -14.89 7.81 8.62
CA PRO A 325 -14.70 6.93 7.45
C PRO A 325 -15.32 7.52 6.16
N PHE A 326 -14.93 7.00 5.00
CA PHE A 326 -15.36 7.50 3.70
C PHE A 326 -15.40 6.38 2.65
N ASP A 327 -16.16 6.61 1.57
CA ASP A 327 -16.21 5.70 0.42
C ASP A 327 -14.91 5.83 -0.40
N TYR A 328 -14.15 4.73 -0.45
CA TYR A 328 -12.86 4.71 -1.14
C TYR A 328 -12.97 5.05 -2.62
N GLU A 329 -13.99 4.54 -3.29
CA GLU A 329 -14.14 4.70 -4.75
C GLU A 329 -14.65 6.08 -5.13
N GLN A 330 -15.51 6.68 -4.29
CA GLN A 330 -16.24 7.90 -4.63
C GLN A 330 -15.69 9.16 -3.95
N GLU A 331 -15.18 9.03 -2.72
CA GLU A 331 -14.86 10.19 -1.88
C GLU A 331 -13.34 10.45 -1.74
N THR A 332 -12.46 9.48 -2.06
CA THR A 332 -11.01 9.60 -1.81
C THR A 332 -10.40 10.93 -2.27
N PRO A 333 -10.64 11.43 -3.49
CA PRO A 333 -10.06 12.71 -3.92
C PRO A 333 -10.57 13.89 -3.11
N SER A 334 -11.88 13.98 -2.83
CA SER A 334 -12.47 15.07 -2.07
C SER A 334 -12.03 15.08 -0.60
N VAL A 335 -11.84 13.89 -0.02
CA VAL A 335 -11.30 13.74 1.34
C VAL A 335 -9.85 14.22 1.39
N GLY A 336 -9.02 13.82 0.43
CA GLY A 336 -7.65 14.30 0.32
C GLY A 336 -7.56 15.82 0.19
N GLU A 337 -8.38 16.42 -0.68
CA GLU A 337 -8.45 17.89 -0.83
C GLU A 337 -8.91 18.59 0.46
N SER A 338 -9.90 18.03 1.15
CA SER A 338 -10.42 18.61 2.41
C SER A 338 -9.38 18.61 3.51
N VAL A 339 -8.64 17.50 3.68
CA VAL A 339 -7.56 17.42 4.68
C VAL A 339 -6.39 18.32 4.32
N ALA A 340 -5.99 18.38 3.05
CA ALA A 340 -4.96 19.29 2.58
C ALA A 340 -5.30 20.75 2.84
N LYS A 341 -6.54 21.13 2.57
CA LYS A 341 -7.04 22.47 2.84
C LYS A 341 -7.01 22.79 4.34
N ALA A 342 -7.49 21.87 5.18
CA ALA A 342 -7.46 22.05 6.63
C ALA A 342 -6.03 22.22 7.16
N MET A 343 -5.06 21.47 6.64
CA MET A 343 -3.65 21.62 7.00
C MET A 343 -3.08 22.98 6.58
N ALA A 344 -3.39 23.42 5.35
CA ALA A 344 -2.89 24.70 4.81
C ALA A 344 -3.50 25.94 5.51
N GLU A 345 -4.73 25.83 5.96
CA GLU A 345 -5.47 26.92 6.63
C GLU A 345 -5.30 26.90 8.16
N PHE A 346 -4.64 25.86 8.73
CA PHE A 346 -4.51 25.74 10.19
C PHE A 346 -3.59 26.83 10.76
N ASP A 347 -4.16 27.65 11.65
CA ASP A 347 -3.43 28.71 12.35
C ASP A 347 -2.93 28.19 13.71
N PHE A 348 -1.61 28.12 13.87
CA PHE A 348 -0.99 27.77 15.14
C PHE A 348 -1.04 28.91 16.19
N THR A 349 -1.44 30.13 15.81
CA THR A 349 -1.50 31.28 16.73
C THR A 349 -2.42 30.97 17.92
N GLY A 350 -1.91 31.13 19.14
CA GLY A 350 -2.67 30.89 20.37
C GLY A 350 -2.82 29.43 20.77
N THR A 351 -2.32 28.46 19.99
CA THR A 351 -2.33 27.03 20.35
C THR A 351 -1.24 26.69 21.37
N GLY A 352 -0.19 27.51 21.49
CA GLY A 352 1.04 27.19 22.26
C GLY A 352 1.97 26.19 21.56
N TYR A 353 1.73 25.91 20.25
CA TYR A 353 2.52 24.98 19.45
C TYR A 353 3.01 25.61 18.15
N ALA A 354 4.09 25.03 17.63
CA ALA A 354 4.57 25.26 16.27
C ALA A 354 4.99 23.89 15.67
N LEU A 355 5.08 23.80 14.36
CA LEU A 355 5.61 22.59 13.71
C LEU A 355 7.05 22.32 14.19
N ASP A 356 7.34 21.07 14.53
CA ASP A 356 8.70 20.64 14.88
C ASP A 356 9.43 20.11 13.65
N THR A 357 10.17 20.99 12.99
CA THR A 357 10.99 20.66 11.81
C THR A 357 12.45 20.29 12.17
N THR A 358 12.68 19.87 13.41
CA THR A 358 14.02 19.40 13.84
C THR A 358 14.40 18.14 13.04
N PRO A 359 15.63 18.05 12.51
CA PRO A 359 16.07 16.86 11.79
C PRO A 359 15.85 15.57 12.58
N GLY A 360 15.33 14.55 11.91
CA GLY A 360 14.96 13.27 12.52
C GLY A 360 13.53 13.19 13.08
N ARG A 361 12.78 14.30 13.14
CA ARG A 361 11.33 14.23 13.41
C ARG A 361 10.61 13.60 12.22
N ILE A 362 9.51 12.90 12.50
CA ILE A 362 8.75 12.17 11.48
C ILE A 362 7.31 12.65 11.51
N ALA A 363 6.79 13.07 10.35
CA ALA A 363 5.36 13.17 10.14
C ALA A 363 4.86 11.84 9.56
N TYR A 364 3.60 11.45 9.88
CA TYR A 364 3.01 10.21 9.41
C TYR A 364 1.75 10.45 8.60
N PHE A 365 1.54 9.59 7.63
CA PHE A 365 0.30 9.54 6.86
C PHE A 365 -0.33 8.16 6.98
N TYR A 366 -1.59 8.14 7.39
CA TYR A 366 -2.40 6.94 7.55
C TYR A 366 -3.56 6.97 6.56
N PHE A 367 -3.74 5.88 5.85
CA PHE A 367 -4.80 5.72 4.89
C PHE A 367 -5.56 4.41 5.15
N ASP A 368 -6.78 4.54 5.66
CA ASP A 368 -7.70 3.45 5.91
C ASP A 368 -9.15 3.94 5.68
N PRO A 369 -9.69 3.81 4.46
CA PRO A 369 -11.00 4.35 4.10
C PRO A 369 -12.14 3.91 5.02
N ALA A 370 -12.07 2.69 5.59
CA ALA A 370 -13.07 2.21 6.54
C ALA A 370 -13.01 2.94 7.89
N GLN A 371 -11.95 3.69 8.16
CA GLN A 371 -11.75 4.43 9.41
C GLN A 371 -11.43 5.90 9.15
N TYR A 372 -10.37 6.19 8.37
CA TYR A 372 -9.89 7.57 8.14
C TYR A 372 -8.82 7.68 7.05
N LEU A 373 -8.63 8.90 6.59
CA LEU A 373 -7.40 9.45 6.06
C LEU A 373 -6.88 10.46 7.09
N LYS A 374 -5.63 10.33 7.52
CA LYS A 374 -5.08 11.29 8.49
C LYS A 374 -3.60 11.57 8.29
N TYR A 375 -3.26 12.83 8.54
CA TYR A 375 -1.91 13.34 8.67
C TYR A 375 -1.61 13.63 10.14
N VAL A 376 -0.41 13.25 10.56
CA VAL A 376 0.08 13.36 11.94
C VAL A 376 1.41 14.09 11.88
N LEU A 377 1.43 15.38 12.23
CA LEU A 377 2.58 16.26 12.11
C LEU A 377 3.19 16.53 13.46
N PRO A 378 4.53 16.39 13.62
CA PRO A 378 5.19 16.66 14.88
C PRO A 378 5.13 18.14 15.22
N VAL A 379 4.85 18.44 16.48
CA VAL A 379 4.78 19.82 17.01
C VAL A 379 5.67 19.95 18.23
N LYS A 380 6.07 21.18 18.53
CA LYS A 380 6.79 21.55 19.74
C LYS A 380 6.11 22.74 20.40
N ARG A 381 6.21 22.82 21.71
CA ARG A 381 5.73 23.99 22.47
C ARG A 381 6.57 25.24 22.19
N VAL A 382 5.91 26.40 22.11
CA VAL A 382 6.50 27.70 21.87
C VAL A 382 6.22 28.65 23.03
#